data_bd53d41907764b51e50128b6da7340e0
#
_entry.id   bd53d41907764b51e50128b6da7340e0
#
_cell.length_a   1.000
_cell.length_b   1.000
_cell.length_c   1.000
_cell.angle_alpha   90.00
_cell.angle_beta   90.00
_cell.angle_gamma   90.00
#
_symmetry.space_group_name_H-M   'P 1'
#
loop_
_entity.id
_entity.type
_entity.pdbx_description
1 polymer ?
#
loop_
_entity_poly.entity_id
_entity_poly.type
_entity_poly.pdbx_seq_one_letter_code
_entity_poly.pdbx_strand_id
1 'polypeptide(L)'
;FTRTDWGIFRQQEKIQVFWTIPQAVYERLLPPGLTPTIPLAIAYVSNFGRPDCLYPYTEGALFVTAACDGVPGCYCLSMPLDGNDQAQNLGREYFGYPKKTARVKLMRRGDHVEGWIERNDVRIFEVKA
;
A
#
# COMPACT_ATOMS: atom_id res chain seq x y z
N PHE A 1 -2.83 -26.72 -3.46
CA PHE A 1 -2.67 -25.69 -2.41
C PHE A 1 -4.01 -25.50 -1.73
N THR A 2 -4.24 -26.23 -0.64
CA THR A 2 -5.31 -25.87 0.29
C THR A 2 -4.97 -24.47 0.83
N ARG A 3 -5.93 -23.58 0.77
CA ARG A 3 -5.89 -22.23 1.32
C ARG A 3 -5.75 -22.34 2.84
N THR A 4 -4.54 -22.54 3.29
CA THR A 4 -4.19 -22.37 4.70
C THR A 4 -4.09 -20.87 4.95
N ASP A 5 -4.52 -20.43 6.11
CA ASP A 5 -4.56 -19.04 6.59
C ASP A 5 -3.17 -18.37 6.49
N TRP A 6 -2.84 -17.92 5.29
CA TRP A 6 -1.60 -17.24 5.00
C TRP A 6 -1.64 -15.85 5.59
N GLY A 7 -0.98 -15.71 6.73
CA GLY A 7 -0.66 -14.43 7.28
C GLY A 7 -1.85 -13.69 7.89
N ILE A 8 -2.25 -14.09 9.06
CA ILE A 8 -3.08 -13.23 9.90
C ILE A 8 -2.23 -12.06 10.36
N PHE A 9 -2.66 -10.86 10.04
CA PHE A 9 -2.07 -9.62 10.54
C PHE A 9 -2.81 -9.20 11.81
N ARG A 10 -2.23 -9.51 12.97
CA ARG A 10 -2.73 -9.05 14.25
C ARG A 10 -2.15 -7.68 14.57
N GLN A 11 -2.88 -6.85 15.29
CA GLN A 11 -2.44 -5.51 15.68
C GLN A 11 -2.02 -4.64 14.49
N GLN A 12 -2.80 -4.63 13.44
CA GLN A 12 -2.66 -3.68 12.36
C GLN A 12 -3.31 -2.35 12.74
N GLU A 13 -2.58 -1.26 12.56
CA GLU A 13 -3.09 0.10 12.61
C GLU A 13 -2.83 0.78 11.28
N LYS A 14 -3.82 1.52 10.76
CA LYS A 14 -3.74 2.12 9.43
C LYS A 14 -4.46 3.45 9.36
N ILE A 15 -3.86 4.43 8.71
CA ILE A 15 -4.53 5.61 8.18
C ILE A 15 -4.65 5.47 6.67
N GLN A 16 -5.86 5.66 6.14
CA GLN A 16 -6.15 5.47 4.72
C GLN A 16 -6.96 6.64 4.18
N VAL A 17 -6.61 7.09 2.99
CA VAL A 17 -7.28 8.20 2.30
C VAL A 17 -7.70 7.79 0.91
N PHE A 18 -8.79 8.38 0.44
CA PHE A 18 -9.38 8.18 -0.88
C PHE A 18 -9.60 9.53 -1.54
N TRP A 19 -9.29 9.64 -2.83
CA TRP A 19 -9.63 10.86 -3.59
C TRP A 19 -9.83 10.53 -5.07
N THR A 20 -10.62 11.37 -5.73
CA THR A 20 -10.78 11.28 -7.18
C THR A 20 -9.60 11.94 -7.89
N ILE A 21 -9.20 11.39 -9.01
CA ILE A 21 -8.14 11.95 -9.87
C ILE A 21 -8.70 12.30 -11.24
N PRO A 22 -8.13 13.29 -11.95
CA PRO A 22 -8.58 13.64 -13.30
C PRO A 22 -8.52 12.43 -14.23
N GLN A 23 -9.55 12.24 -15.04
CA GLN A 23 -9.70 11.09 -15.93
C GLN A 23 -8.46 10.86 -16.82
N ALA A 24 -7.94 11.92 -17.43
CA ALA A 24 -6.77 11.84 -18.30
C ALA A 24 -5.48 11.40 -17.56
N VAL A 25 -5.36 11.72 -16.27
CA VAL A 25 -4.24 11.25 -15.43
C VAL A 25 -4.46 9.78 -15.09
N TYR A 26 -5.68 9.43 -14.68
CA TYR A 26 -6.06 8.07 -14.31
C TYR A 26 -5.76 7.05 -15.42
N GLU A 27 -6.20 7.34 -16.65
CA GLU A 27 -5.99 6.45 -17.79
C GLU A 27 -4.51 6.22 -18.12
N ARG A 28 -3.66 7.23 -17.89
CA ARG A 28 -2.21 7.11 -18.09
C ARG A 28 -1.48 6.29 -17.02
N LEU A 29 -2.11 6.06 -15.87
CA LEU A 29 -1.54 5.26 -14.79
C LEU A 29 -1.78 3.76 -14.98
N LEU A 30 -2.74 3.38 -15.81
CA LEU A 30 -3.08 1.98 -16.04
C LEU A 30 -2.17 1.35 -17.10
N PRO A 31 -1.51 0.24 -16.81
CA PRO A 31 -0.75 -0.50 -17.81
C PRO A 31 -1.68 -1.23 -18.80
N PRO A 32 -1.17 -1.63 -19.97
CA PRO A 32 -1.90 -2.48 -20.89
C PRO A 32 -2.44 -3.74 -20.21
N GLY A 33 -3.67 -4.12 -20.54
CA GLY A 33 -4.36 -5.28 -19.94
C GLY A 33 -5.26 -4.94 -18.76
N LEU A 34 -5.17 -3.72 -18.20
CA LEU A 34 -6.14 -3.23 -17.24
C LEU A 34 -7.12 -2.27 -17.89
N THR A 35 -8.38 -2.36 -17.50
CA THR A 35 -9.44 -1.45 -17.95
C THR A 35 -9.81 -0.44 -16.88
N PRO A 36 -10.06 0.82 -17.26
CA PRO A 36 -10.54 1.85 -16.34
C PRO A 36 -11.88 1.47 -15.71
N THR A 37 -12.05 1.87 -14.43
CA THR A 37 -13.33 1.80 -13.73
C THR A 37 -13.74 3.21 -13.31
N ILE A 38 -13.72 3.54 -12.03
CA ILE A 38 -13.90 4.89 -11.51
C ILE A 38 -12.54 5.54 -11.25
N PRO A 39 -12.32 6.83 -11.52
CA PRO A 39 -11.02 7.48 -11.33
C PRO A 39 -10.73 7.76 -9.84
N LEU A 40 -10.49 6.72 -9.08
CA LEU A 40 -10.25 6.77 -7.63
C LEU A 40 -8.81 6.33 -7.31
N ALA A 41 -8.12 7.15 -6.53
CA ALA A 41 -6.86 6.80 -5.91
C ALA A 41 -7.07 6.46 -4.42
N ILE A 42 -6.26 5.54 -3.92
CA ILE A 42 -6.29 5.06 -2.54
C ILE A 42 -4.86 5.04 -2.03
N ALA A 43 -4.58 5.73 -0.94
CA ALA A 43 -3.29 5.61 -0.28
C ALA A 43 -3.45 5.27 1.20
N TYR A 44 -2.47 4.58 1.74
CA TYR A 44 -2.41 4.32 3.17
C TYR A 44 -0.99 4.35 3.72
N VAL A 45 -0.90 4.53 5.02
CA VAL A 45 0.26 4.19 5.84
C VAL A 45 -0.23 3.24 6.94
N SER A 46 0.44 2.10 7.09
CA SER A 46 0.03 1.04 8.01
C SER A 46 1.21 0.55 8.84
N ASN A 47 0.94 0.28 10.10
CA ASN A 47 1.83 -0.46 10.99
C ASN A 47 1.29 -1.90 11.10
N PHE A 48 2.13 -2.87 10.76
CA PHE A 48 1.88 -4.29 10.92
C PHE A 48 2.65 -4.78 12.14
N GLY A 49 2.09 -4.54 13.34
CA GLY A 49 2.77 -4.78 14.61
C GLY A 49 2.96 -6.26 14.95
N ARG A 50 2.09 -7.13 14.47
CA ARG A 50 2.16 -8.56 14.78
C ARG A 50 1.62 -9.44 13.63
N PRO A 51 2.37 -9.57 12.53
CA PRO A 51 2.07 -10.57 11.52
C PRO A 51 2.49 -11.97 12.00
N ASP A 52 1.70 -13.00 11.69
CA ASP A 52 2.00 -14.37 12.13
C ASP A 52 3.19 -15.01 11.38
N CYS A 53 3.44 -14.58 10.15
CA CYS A 53 4.46 -15.17 9.26
C CYS A 53 5.64 -14.26 8.91
N LEU A 54 5.67 -13.05 9.44
CA LEU A 54 6.67 -12.03 9.13
C LEU A 54 7.09 -11.30 10.40
N TYR A 55 8.25 -10.64 10.37
CA TYR A 55 8.60 -9.67 11.40
C TYR A 55 7.74 -8.40 11.27
N PRO A 56 7.53 -7.65 12.37
CA PRO A 56 6.83 -6.36 12.32
C PRO A 56 7.46 -5.40 11.32
N TYR A 57 6.61 -4.61 10.62
CA TYR A 57 7.05 -3.61 9.66
C TYR A 57 6.01 -2.51 9.48
N THR A 58 6.42 -1.40 8.92
CA THR A 58 5.53 -0.33 8.47
C THR A 58 5.55 -0.24 6.94
N GLU A 59 4.40 0.03 6.36
CA GLU A 59 4.22 0.05 4.91
C GLU A 59 3.31 1.20 4.50
N GLY A 60 3.65 1.82 3.40
CA GLY A 60 2.73 2.68 2.70
C GLY A 60 2.38 2.10 1.34
N ALA A 61 1.23 2.47 0.80
CA ALA A 61 0.88 2.08 -0.55
C ALA A 61 0.03 3.14 -1.24
N LEU A 62 0.13 3.15 -2.57
CA LEU A 62 -0.70 3.93 -3.47
C LEU A 62 -1.30 3.01 -4.52
N PHE A 63 -2.60 3.04 -4.62
CA PHE A 63 -3.37 2.28 -5.61
C PHE A 63 -4.25 3.19 -6.45
N VAL A 64 -4.61 2.70 -7.61
CA VAL A 64 -5.75 3.19 -8.40
C VAL A 64 -6.70 2.04 -8.69
N THR A 65 -7.98 2.34 -8.77
CA THR A 65 -8.99 1.34 -9.15
C THR A 65 -8.79 0.90 -10.60
N ALA A 66 -9.07 -0.33 -10.90
CA ALA A 66 -8.99 -0.90 -12.25
C ALA A 66 -9.80 -2.19 -12.33
N ALA A 67 -9.99 -2.72 -13.53
CA ALA A 67 -10.48 -4.08 -13.70
C ALA A 67 -9.53 -4.87 -14.60
N CYS A 68 -9.43 -6.18 -14.33
CA CYS A 68 -8.71 -7.15 -15.15
C CYS A 68 -9.70 -8.22 -15.58
N ASP A 69 -9.85 -8.43 -16.89
CA ASP A 69 -10.81 -9.38 -17.46
C ASP A 69 -12.24 -9.22 -16.89
N GLY A 70 -12.67 -7.98 -16.70
CA GLY A 70 -13.97 -7.63 -16.13
C GLY A 70 -14.08 -7.77 -14.61
N VAL A 71 -13.05 -8.24 -13.92
CA VAL A 71 -13.02 -8.34 -12.45
C VAL A 71 -12.49 -7.04 -11.86
N PRO A 72 -13.30 -6.30 -11.07
CA PRO A 72 -12.86 -5.06 -10.45
C PRO A 72 -11.85 -5.30 -9.33
N GLY A 73 -10.89 -4.39 -9.20
CA GLY A 73 -9.85 -4.43 -8.19
C GLY A 73 -9.08 -3.11 -8.10
N CYS A 74 -7.86 -3.21 -7.56
CA CYS A 74 -6.96 -2.06 -7.43
C CYS A 74 -5.58 -2.42 -7.99
N TYR A 75 -5.04 -1.53 -8.82
CA TYR A 75 -3.68 -1.62 -9.30
C TYR A 75 -2.72 -0.88 -8.37
N CYS A 76 -1.69 -1.56 -7.91
CA CYS A 76 -0.72 -0.98 -6.99
C CYS A 76 0.38 -0.23 -7.75
N LEU A 77 0.42 1.09 -7.59
CA LEU A 77 1.42 1.95 -8.21
C LEU A 77 2.74 1.99 -7.42
N SER A 78 2.66 1.91 -6.10
CA SER A 78 3.83 2.02 -5.22
C SER A 78 3.51 1.37 -3.87
N MET A 79 4.51 0.68 -3.30
CA MET A 79 4.37 0.05 -1.98
C MET A 79 5.71 0.09 -1.23
N PRO A 80 6.11 1.28 -0.75
CA PRO A 80 7.30 1.42 0.08
C PRO A 80 7.09 0.85 1.48
N LEU A 81 8.14 0.25 2.05
CA LEU A 81 8.11 -0.28 3.41
C LEU A 81 9.41 -0.03 4.17
N ASP A 82 9.32 -0.03 5.49
CA ASP A 82 10.42 0.12 6.43
C ASP A 82 10.57 -1.15 7.29
N GLY A 83 11.83 -1.55 7.48
CA GLY A 83 12.24 -2.46 8.55
C GLY A 83 12.15 -3.95 8.26
N ASN A 84 11.88 -4.42 7.02
CA ASN A 84 11.71 -5.85 6.82
C ASN A 84 11.97 -6.35 5.39
N ASP A 85 13.17 -6.90 5.16
CA ASP A 85 13.54 -7.53 3.88
C ASP A 85 12.64 -8.72 3.54
N GLN A 86 12.19 -9.48 4.54
CA GLN A 86 11.31 -10.62 4.35
C GLN A 86 9.95 -10.19 3.78
N ALA A 87 9.34 -9.13 4.33
CA ALA A 87 8.10 -8.57 3.82
C ALA A 87 8.27 -7.96 2.43
N GLN A 88 9.44 -7.37 2.14
CA GLN A 88 9.76 -6.86 0.81
C GLN A 88 9.87 -7.99 -0.19
N ASN A 89 10.66 -9.01 0.09
CA ASN A 89 10.91 -10.14 -0.83
C ASN A 89 9.63 -10.93 -1.09
N LEU A 90 8.90 -11.32 -0.04
CA LEU A 90 7.63 -12.02 -0.19
C LEU A 90 6.63 -11.22 -1.03
N GLY A 91 6.51 -9.92 -0.76
CA GLY A 91 5.59 -9.07 -1.50
C GLY A 91 5.95 -8.91 -2.97
N ARG A 92 7.24 -8.85 -3.31
CA ARG A 92 7.70 -8.72 -4.70
C ARG A 92 7.66 -10.04 -5.46
N GLU A 93 8.27 -11.06 -4.89
CA GLU A 93 8.54 -12.32 -5.62
C GLU A 93 7.31 -13.24 -5.65
N TYR A 94 6.45 -13.16 -4.66
CA TYR A 94 5.26 -14.00 -4.58
C TYR A 94 3.96 -13.29 -4.99
N PHE A 95 3.77 -12.05 -4.53
CA PHE A 95 2.53 -11.29 -4.78
C PHE A 95 2.65 -10.26 -5.91
N GLY A 96 3.83 -10.00 -6.45
CA GLY A 96 4.04 -9.05 -7.55
C GLY A 96 3.88 -7.57 -7.17
N TYR A 97 3.89 -7.21 -5.90
CA TYR A 97 3.80 -5.83 -5.47
C TYR A 97 5.09 -5.04 -5.74
N PRO A 98 5.03 -3.76 -6.14
CA PRO A 98 6.20 -2.94 -6.42
C PRO A 98 6.85 -2.43 -5.12
N LYS A 99 7.18 -3.33 -4.20
CA LYS A 99 7.75 -3.00 -2.90
C LYS A 99 9.18 -2.46 -3.03
N LYS A 100 9.47 -1.42 -2.26
CA LYS A 100 10.80 -0.78 -2.18
C LYS A 100 11.07 -0.34 -0.75
N THR A 101 12.32 -0.39 -0.33
CA THR A 101 12.74 0.12 0.97
C THR A 101 12.55 1.64 1.04
N ALA A 102 11.96 2.11 2.13
CA ALA A 102 11.78 3.52 2.45
C ALA A 102 11.70 3.69 3.97
N ARG A 103 11.79 4.90 4.46
CA ARG A 103 11.39 5.22 5.83
C ARG A 103 9.87 5.44 5.84
N VAL A 104 9.16 4.64 6.60
CA VAL A 104 7.70 4.73 6.74
C VAL A 104 7.36 4.78 8.22
N LYS A 105 6.55 5.73 8.61
CA LYS A 105 6.09 5.82 10.00
C LYS A 105 4.60 6.10 10.09
N LEU A 106 3.98 5.47 11.08
CA LEU A 106 2.65 5.76 11.55
C LEU A 106 2.75 6.09 13.03
N MET A 107 2.24 7.23 13.45
CA MET A 107 2.26 7.69 14.83
C MET A 107 0.86 8.09 15.25
N ARG A 108 0.49 7.66 16.47
CA ARG A 108 -0.75 8.09 17.13
C ARG A 108 -0.41 8.87 18.40
N ARG A 109 -1.04 10.01 18.60
CA ARG A 109 -0.97 10.81 19.81
C ARG A 109 -2.39 11.24 20.22
N GLY A 110 -3.00 10.47 21.12
CA GLY A 110 -4.42 10.64 21.45
C GLY A 110 -5.29 10.41 20.22
N ASP A 111 -6.09 11.42 19.87
CA ASP A 111 -6.98 11.36 18.70
C ASP A 111 -6.31 11.74 17.37
N HIS A 112 -5.06 12.20 17.42
CA HIS A 112 -4.31 12.56 16.23
C HIS A 112 -3.50 11.37 15.69
N VAL A 113 -3.62 11.10 14.40
CA VAL A 113 -2.86 10.09 13.68
C VAL A 113 -2.09 10.77 12.55
N GLU A 114 -0.80 10.48 12.47
CA GLU A 114 0.06 10.98 11.41
C GLU A 114 0.80 9.81 10.77
N GLY A 115 0.72 9.72 9.43
CA GLY A 115 1.45 8.75 8.64
C GLY A 115 2.30 9.43 7.58
N TRP A 116 3.53 8.96 7.37
CA TRP A 116 4.36 9.49 6.32
C TRP A 116 5.33 8.47 5.72
N ILE A 117 5.78 8.78 4.50
CA ILE A 117 6.73 8.01 3.72
C ILE A 117 7.83 8.93 3.22
N GLU A 118 9.08 8.52 3.45
CA GLU A 118 10.26 9.25 2.99
C GLU A 118 11.22 8.29 2.28
N ARG A 119 11.67 8.68 1.10
CA ARG A 119 12.62 7.90 0.32
C ARG A 119 13.67 8.81 -0.31
N ASN A 120 14.95 8.39 -0.19
CA ASN A 120 16.09 9.18 -0.65
C ASN A 120 16.06 10.63 -0.10
N ASP A 121 15.74 10.75 1.20
CA ASP A 121 15.62 12.02 1.93
C ASP A 121 14.52 12.97 1.40
N VAL A 122 13.60 12.45 0.60
CA VAL A 122 12.43 13.19 0.09
C VAL A 122 11.16 12.64 0.74
N ARG A 123 10.37 13.53 1.38
CA ARG A 123 9.02 13.22 1.86
C ARG A 123 8.09 13.10 0.65
N ILE A 124 7.70 11.87 0.31
CA ILE A 124 6.88 11.58 -0.87
C ILE A 124 5.39 11.47 -0.55
N PHE A 125 5.03 11.26 0.71
CA PHE A 125 3.65 11.21 1.16
C PHE A 125 3.56 11.58 2.64
N GLU A 126 2.50 12.32 2.99
CA GLU A 126 2.15 12.62 4.37
C GLU A 126 0.63 12.72 4.50
N VAL A 127 0.08 12.20 5.60
CA VAL A 127 -1.34 12.25 5.92
C VAL A 127 -1.53 12.46 7.42
N LYS A 128 -2.47 13.31 7.80
CA LYS A 128 -2.84 13.62 9.19
C LYS A 128 -4.35 13.58 9.34
N ALA A 129 -4.80 13.03 10.48
CA ALA A 129 -6.21 13.00 10.87
C ALA A 129 -6.34 13.20 12.38
#